data_0b71ca3b329622b5214db0774a37dc01
#
_entry.id   0b71ca3b329622b5214db0774a37dc01
#
_cell.length_a   1.000
_cell.length_b   1.000
_cell.length_c   1.000
_cell.angle_alpha   90.00
_cell.angle_beta   90.00
_cell.angle_gamma   90.00
#
_symmetry.space_group_name_H-M   'P 1'
#
loop_
_entity.id
_entity.type
_entity.pdbx_description
1 polymer ?
#
loop_
_entity_poly.entity_id
_entity_poly.type
_entity_poly.pdbx_seq_one_letter_code
_entity_poly.pdbx_strand_id
1 'polypeptide(L)'
;GGGITGAGTARDCALRGLKVLLVEKFDFTNGATGRNHGLLHSGARYAVTDPESATECIKENMVLRRIAKHCIEETDGLFITLPEDDINYQKTFVEACTRAGISANIISPEEALRLDPSVNPNLLGAVRVPDASVDPFHLTTANVLDARQHGADVLTYHEVVAMLTSNGRIEGVRLRNNHTGEEIEKHAALVINAAGIWGHDIAKMACIKINMFPAKGTL
;
A
#
# COMPACT_ATOMS: atom_id res chain seq x y z
N GLY A 1 -11.47 0.86 -8.03
CA GLY A 1 -10.10 1.37 -8.02
C GLY A 1 -9.07 0.25 -8.17
N GLY A 2 -8.18 0.40 -9.16
CA GLY A 2 -7.14 -0.58 -9.53
C GLY A 2 -5.77 -0.32 -8.89
N GLY A 3 -5.73 0.34 -7.75
CA GLY A 3 -4.55 0.38 -6.89
C GLY A 3 -4.41 -0.89 -6.07
N ILE A 4 -3.34 -0.98 -5.24
CA ILE A 4 -3.05 -2.19 -4.46
C ILE A 4 -4.20 -2.59 -3.53
N THR A 5 -4.90 -1.63 -2.92
CA THR A 5 -6.05 -1.91 -2.05
C THR A 5 -7.18 -2.60 -2.80
N GLY A 6 -7.57 -2.07 -3.97
CA GLY A 6 -8.63 -2.67 -4.78
C GLY A 6 -8.23 -4.01 -5.38
N ALA A 7 -6.99 -4.14 -5.86
CA ALA A 7 -6.45 -5.38 -6.40
C ALA A 7 -6.40 -6.49 -5.33
N GLY A 8 -5.87 -6.18 -4.14
CA GLY A 8 -5.83 -7.12 -3.02
C GLY A 8 -7.22 -7.54 -2.54
N THR A 9 -8.16 -6.57 -2.44
CA THR A 9 -9.55 -6.85 -2.08
C THR A 9 -10.24 -7.74 -3.13
N ALA A 10 -10.05 -7.45 -4.42
CA ALA A 10 -10.62 -8.25 -5.49
C ALA A 10 -10.09 -9.69 -5.46
N ARG A 11 -8.78 -9.86 -5.22
CA ARG A 11 -8.15 -11.15 -5.07
C ARG A 11 -8.71 -11.94 -3.89
N ASP A 12 -8.76 -11.33 -2.70
CA ASP A 12 -9.26 -12.02 -1.49
C ASP A 12 -10.74 -12.43 -1.66
N CYS A 13 -11.57 -11.55 -2.22
CA CYS A 13 -12.95 -11.87 -2.53
C CYS A 13 -13.09 -13.03 -3.55
N ALA A 14 -12.29 -13.03 -4.61
CA ALA A 14 -12.31 -14.10 -5.61
C ALA A 14 -11.86 -15.45 -5.02
N LEU A 15 -10.78 -15.45 -4.22
CA LEU A 15 -10.31 -16.65 -3.50
C LEU A 15 -11.37 -17.23 -2.54
N ARG A 16 -12.26 -16.39 -2.01
CA ARG A 16 -13.41 -16.82 -1.20
C ARG A 16 -14.61 -17.29 -2.04
N GLY A 17 -14.48 -17.36 -3.36
CA GLY A 17 -15.54 -17.80 -4.27
C GLY A 17 -16.61 -16.75 -4.53
N LEU A 18 -16.38 -15.48 -4.19
CA LEU A 18 -17.31 -14.41 -4.52
C LEU A 18 -17.18 -14.01 -5.99
N LYS A 19 -18.30 -13.66 -6.63
CA LYS A 19 -18.29 -13.08 -7.96
C LYS A 19 -17.88 -11.61 -7.87
N VAL A 20 -16.73 -11.26 -8.47
CA VAL A 20 -16.09 -9.96 -8.33
C VAL A 20 -15.99 -9.27 -9.68
N LEU A 21 -16.25 -7.96 -9.70
CA LEU A 21 -15.89 -7.04 -10.77
C LEU A 21 -14.98 -5.95 -10.20
N LEU A 22 -13.72 -5.90 -10.64
CA LEU A 22 -12.80 -4.79 -10.37
C LEU A 22 -12.90 -3.76 -11.47
N VAL A 23 -13.19 -2.51 -11.10
CA VAL A 23 -13.30 -1.39 -12.04
C VAL A 23 -12.22 -0.36 -11.75
N GLU A 24 -11.51 0.08 -12.81
CA GLU A 24 -10.48 1.12 -12.73
C GLU A 24 -10.70 2.15 -13.85
N LYS A 25 -10.62 3.43 -13.45
CA LYS A 25 -10.85 4.56 -14.37
C LYS A 25 -9.78 4.67 -15.46
N PHE A 26 -8.55 4.31 -15.16
CA PHE A 26 -7.40 4.36 -16.06
C PHE A 26 -6.76 2.98 -16.18
N ASP A 27 -5.43 2.93 -16.16
CA ASP A 27 -4.69 1.69 -15.96
C ASP A 27 -4.43 1.44 -14.48
N PHE A 28 -3.99 0.23 -14.12
CA PHE A 28 -3.65 -0.11 -12.74
C PHE A 28 -2.57 0.83 -12.20
N THR A 29 -2.58 1.01 -10.88
CA THR A 29 -1.57 1.79 -10.15
C THR A 29 -1.50 3.29 -10.50
N ASN A 30 -2.44 3.83 -11.24
CA ASN A 30 -2.41 5.24 -11.68
C ASN A 30 -2.53 6.26 -10.53
N GLY A 31 -2.95 5.84 -9.34
CA GLY A 31 -3.01 6.65 -8.12
C GLY A 31 -1.74 6.58 -7.25
N ALA A 32 -1.91 6.66 -5.93
CA ALA A 32 -0.83 6.63 -4.94
C ALA A 32 0.04 5.35 -5.01
N THR A 33 -0.55 4.23 -5.42
CA THR A 33 0.16 2.95 -5.57
C THR A 33 1.35 3.03 -6.55
N GLY A 34 1.24 3.77 -7.64
CA GLY A 34 2.35 3.96 -8.59
C GLY A 34 3.19 5.22 -8.33
N ARG A 35 2.97 5.91 -7.21
CA ARG A 35 3.63 7.16 -6.85
C ARG A 35 4.19 7.13 -5.43
N ASN A 36 4.67 6.00 -4.99
CA ASN A 36 5.34 5.80 -3.71
C ASN A 36 6.84 5.53 -3.95
N HIS A 37 7.62 5.52 -2.87
CA HIS A 37 9.08 5.31 -2.93
C HIS A 37 9.51 3.83 -3.06
N GLY A 38 8.57 2.89 -3.22
CA GLY A 38 8.90 1.48 -3.41
C GLY A 38 9.50 0.78 -2.18
N LEU A 39 9.27 1.28 -0.97
CA LEU A 39 9.76 0.63 0.24
C LEU A 39 8.69 -0.24 0.89
N LEU A 40 9.06 -1.48 1.20
CA LEU A 40 8.32 -2.36 2.08
C LEU A 40 8.83 -2.16 3.51
N HIS A 41 8.16 -1.28 4.24
CA HIS A 41 8.56 -0.93 5.60
C HIS A 41 8.39 -2.08 6.58
N SER A 42 9.36 -2.24 7.49
CA SER A 42 9.23 -3.09 8.68
C SER A 42 8.34 -2.48 9.77
N GLY A 43 8.05 -1.19 9.68
CA GLY A 43 7.38 -0.42 10.72
C GLY A 43 8.32 0.22 11.74
N ALA A 44 9.64 0.07 11.59
CA ALA A 44 10.62 0.59 12.54
C ALA A 44 10.46 2.09 12.83
N ARG A 45 10.14 2.91 11.81
CA ARG A 45 9.90 4.34 11.97
C ARG A 45 8.77 4.69 12.95
N TYR A 46 7.86 3.77 13.21
CA TYR A 46 6.73 3.95 14.13
C TYR A 46 7.01 3.37 15.52
N ALA A 47 8.06 2.55 15.70
CA ALA A 47 8.28 1.72 16.87
C ALA A 47 8.25 2.49 18.20
N VAL A 48 8.73 3.75 18.22
CA VAL A 48 8.75 4.60 19.43
C VAL A 48 7.44 5.37 19.61
N THR A 49 6.84 5.87 18.52
CA THR A 49 5.70 6.80 18.59
C THR A 49 4.35 6.13 18.43
N ASP A 50 4.30 4.99 17.74
CA ASP A 50 3.09 4.22 17.45
C ASP A 50 3.43 2.72 17.37
N PRO A 51 3.64 2.05 18.53
CA PRO A 51 4.04 0.64 18.58
C PRO A 51 3.01 -0.33 17.98
N GLU A 52 1.74 0.03 17.96
CA GLU A 52 0.67 -0.78 17.36
C GLU A 52 0.85 -0.84 15.84
N SER A 53 0.95 0.31 15.18
CA SER A 53 1.24 0.40 13.74
C SER A 53 2.57 -0.29 13.38
N ALA A 54 3.60 -0.17 14.22
CA ALA A 54 4.87 -0.85 14.00
C ALA A 54 4.70 -2.38 13.99
N THR A 55 3.93 -2.91 14.95
CA THR A 55 3.64 -4.34 15.06
C THR A 55 2.82 -4.86 13.88
N GLU A 56 1.84 -4.10 13.42
CA GLU A 56 1.06 -4.44 12.23
C GLU A 56 1.92 -4.44 10.97
N CYS A 57 2.74 -3.40 10.78
CA CYS A 57 3.63 -3.29 9.62
C CYS A 57 4.58 -4.48 9.50
N ILE A 58 5.25 -4.89 10.59
CA ILE A 58 6.18 -6.03 10.50
C ILE A 58 5.46 -7.35 10.19
N LYS A 59 4.26 -7.56 10.72
CA LYS A 59 3.46 -8.75 10.40
C LYS A 59 3.13 -8.81 8.91
N GLU A 60 2.66 -7.71 8.34
CA GLU A 60 2.34 -7.61 6.90
C GLU A 60 3.60 -7.74 6.03
N ASN A 61 4.71 -7.08 6.43
CA ASN A 61 6.00 -7.21 5.76
C ASN A 61 6.40 -8.69 5.64
N MET A 62 6.34 -9.44 6.73
CA MET A 62 6.70 -10.86 6.76
C MET A 62 5.74 -11.74 5.91
N VAL A 63 4.45 -11.38 5.85
CA VAL A 63 3.49 -12.07 4.97
C VAL A 63 3.86 -11.82 3.50
N LEU A 64 4.08 -10.56 3.11
CA LEU A 64 4.42 -10.20 1.73
C LEU A 64 5.74 -10.83 1.28
N ARG A 65 6.77 -10.85 2.12
CA ARG A 65 8.04 -11.55 1.84
C ARG A 65 7.84 -13.04 1.52
N ARG A 66 6.82 -13.65 2.10
CA ARG A 66 6.50 -15.07 1.86
C ARG A 66 5.70 -15.29 0.58
N ILE A 67 4.67 -14.48 0.34
CA ILE A 67 3.70 -14.71 -0.74
C ILE A 67 4.02 -13.93 -2.02
N ALA A 68 4.83 -12.88 -1.96
CA ALA A 68 5.12 -11.97 -3.08
C ALA A 68 6.63 -11.79 -3.32
N LYS A 69 7.43 -12.85 -3.14
CA LYS A 69 8.90 -12.83 -3.31
C LYS A 69 9.37 -12.24 -4.63
N HIS A 70 8.61 -12.46 -5.70
CA HIS A 70 8.93 -11.98 -7.05
C HIS A 70 8.79 -10.46 -7.22
N CYS A 71 8.23 -9.77 -6.21
CA CYS A 71 8.07 -8.32 -6.20
C CYS A 71 8.95 -7.63 -5.16
N ILE A 72 9.76 -8.38 -4.40
CA ILE A 72 10.48 -7.86 -3.23
C ILE A 72 11.96 -8.16 -3.36
N GLU A 73 12.78 -7.13 -3.09
CA GLU A 73 14.23 -7.23 -2.97
C GLU A 73 14.63 -6.97 -1.51
N GLU A 74 15.42 -7.88 -0.96
CA GLU A 74 15.89 -7.85 0.43
C GLU A 74 17.05 -6.84 0.57
N THR A 75 16.71 -5.55 0.65
CA THR A 75 17.68 -4.45 0.67
C THR A 75 18.04 -3.97 2.07
N ASP A 76 17.24 -4.36 3.08
CA ASP A 76 17.24 -3.76 4.41
C ASP A 76 16.99 -2.24 4.41
N GLY A 77 17.05 -1.61 5.58
CA GLY A 77 16.97 -0.17 5.78
C GLY A 77 17.95 0.29 6.85
N LEU A 78 18.44 1.51 6.71
CA LEU A 78 19.35 2.14 7.66
C LEU A 78 18.71 3.37 8.28
N PHE A 79 18.64 3.42 9.61
CA PHE A 79 18.37 4.62 10.39
C PHE A 79 19.71 5.18 10.86
N ILE A 80 20.19 6.23 10.18
CA ILE A 80 21.48 6.84 10.48
C ILE A 80 21.37 7.85 11.63
N THR A 81 22.45 7.96 12.42
CA THR A 81 22.61 8.98 13.46
C THR A 81 23.69 9.95 13.03
N LEU A 82 23.35 11.23 12.92
CA LEU A 82 24.27 12.30 12.53
C LEU A 82 24.84 12.99 13.78
N PRO A 83 25.89 13.82 13.66
CA PRO A 83 26.50 14.54 14.79
C PRO A 83 25.55 15.44 15.57
N GLU A 84 24.49 15.94 14.94
CA GLU A 84 23.44 16.76 15.56
C GLU A 84 22.37 15.95 16.30
N ASP A 85 22.35 14.61 16.13
CA ASP A 85 21.39 13.72 16.75
C ASP A 85 21.92 13.20 18.11
N ASP A 86 21.00 12.74 18.97
CA ASP A 86 21.38 12.04 20.20
C ASP A 86 21.71 10.58 19.93
N ILE A 87 22.99 10.21 20.02
CA ILE A 87 23.45 8.83 19.82
C ILE A 87 22.79 7.83 20.79
N ASN A 88 22.40 8.27 21.99
CA ASN A 88 21.76 7.40 22.98
C ASN A 88 20.34 6.99 22.53
N TYR A 89 19.74 7.74 21.60
CA TYR A 89 18.44 7.41 21.05
C TYR A 89 18.45 6.07 20.31
N GLN A 90 19.58 5.63 19.76
CA GLN A 90 19.70 4.32 19.10
C GLN A 90 19.26 3.18 20.01
N LYS A 91 19.63 3.22 21.28
CA LYS A 91 19.24 2.18 22.26
C LYS A 91 17.73 2.17 22.47
N THR A 92 17.13 3.35 22.69
CA THR A 92 15.67 3.49 22.85
C THR A 92 14.92 2.99 21.61
N PHE A 93 15.43 3.33 20.43
CA PHE A 93 14.87 2.91 19.16
C PHE A 93 14.93 1.37 18.97
N VAL A 94 16.09 0.75 19.23
CA VAL A 94 16.25 -0.72 19.13
C VAL A 94 15.37 -1.44 20.14
N GLU A 95 15.26 -0.96 21.38
CA GLU A 95 14.36 -1.53 22.38
C GLU A 95 12.89 -1.45 21.93
N ALA A 96 12.48 -0.32 21.35
CA ALA A 96 11.13 -0.14 20.81
C ALA A 96 10.86 -1.09 19.63
N CYS A 97 11.79 -1.21 18.69
CA CYS A 97 11.72 -2.16 17.57
C CYS A 97 11.56 -3.60 18.08
N THR A 98 12.38 -4.00 19.05
CA THR A 98 12.32 -5.34 19.65
C THR A 98 10.96 -5.61 20.28
N ARG A 99 10.38 -4.65 21.01
CA ARG A 99 9.03 -4.80 21.58
C ARG A 99 7.94 -4.95 20.50
N ALA A 100 8.13 -4.31 19.36
CA ALA A 100 7.22 -4.43 18.21
C ALA A 100 7.44 -5.71 17.37
N GLY A 101 8.47 -6.52 17.71
CA GLY A 101 8.82 -7.74 16.95
C GLY A 101 9.69 -7.45 15.71
N ILE A 102 10.32 -6.30 15.65
CA ILE A 102 11.19 -5.88 14.54
C ILE A 102 12.65 -6.16 14.95
N SER A 103 13.37 -6.92 14.12
CA SER A 103 14.82 -7.09 14.29
C SER A 103 15.53 -5.78 13.97
N ALA A 104 16.27 -5.24 14.93
CA ALA A 104 17.02 -4.01 14.77
C ALA A 104 18.40 -4.14 15.39
N ASN A 105 19.46 -3.80 14.63
CA ASN A 105 20.84 -4.00 15.03
C ASN A 105 21.62 -2.69 14.87
N ILE A 106 22.29 -2.26 15.96
CA ILE A 106 23.22 -1.14 15.88
C ILE A 106 24.45 -1.60 15.09
N ILE A 107 24.87 -0.83 14.12
CA ILE A 107 26.05 -1.04 13.29
C ILE A 107 26.98 0.15 13.34
N SER A 108 28.29 -0.08 13.09
CA SER A 108 29.29 0.98 13.07
C SER A 108 29.15 1.91 11.84
N PRO A 109 29.72 3.12 11.89
CA PRO A 109 29.81 4.00 10.73
C PRO A 109 30.44 3.34 9.48
N GLU A 110 31.51 2.57 9.70
CA GLU A 110 32.24 1.88 8.62
C GLU A 110 31.34 0.81 7.98
N GLU A 111 30.59 0.08 8.78
CA GLU A 111 29.65 -0.91 8.26
C GLU A 111 28.50 -0.25 7.50
N ALA A 112 27.93 0.83 8.01
CA ALA A 112 26.88 1.58 7.34
C ALA A 112 27.36 2.12 5.97
N LEU A 113 28.55 2.71 5.91
CA LEU A 113 29.16 3.20 4.66
C LEU A 113 29.50 2.07 3.69
N ARG A 114 29.82 0.88 4.17
CA ARG A 114 30.04 -0.28 3.32
C ARG A 114 28.74 -0.79 2.70
N LEU A 115 27.64 -0.73 3.45
CA LEU A 115 26.29 -1.14 2.97
C LEU A 115 25.73 -0.12 1.98
N ASP A 116 25.86 1.15 2.28
CA ASP A 116 25.44 2.24 1.41
C ASP A 116 26.49 3.36 1.41
N PRO A 117 27.36 3.43 0.38
CA PRO A 117 28.37 4.46 0.26
C PRO A 117 27.82 5.89 0.05
N SER A 118 26.53 6.04 -0.20
CA SER A 118 25.88 7.33 -0.43
C SER A 118 25.42 8.03 0.85
N VAL A 119 25.43 7.34 2.00
CA VAL A 119 25.05 7.96 3.27
C VAL A 119 26.09 9.01 3.71
N ASN A 120 25.65 9.95 4.55
CA ASN A 120 26.53 11.00 5.05
C ASN A 120 27.78 10.39 5.75
N PRO A 121 29.01 10.69 5.28
CA PRO A 121 30.23 10.10 5.83
C PRO A 121 30.54 10.50 7.28
N ASN A 122 29.89 11.56 7.80
CA ASN A 122 30.06 12.02 9.18
C ASN A 122 29.09 11.37 10.15
N LEU A 123 28.36 10.30 9.74
CA LEU A 123 27.45 9.61 10.65
C LEU A 123 28.18 9.05 11.88
N LEU A 124 27.52 9.07 13.03
CA LEU A 124 28.03 8.51 14.30
C LEU A 124 27.74 7.01 14.43
N GLY A 125 26.82 6.48 13.62
CA GLY A 125 26.40 5.09 13.60
C GLY A 125 25.06 4.94 12.89
N ALA A 126 24.57 3.71 12.79
CA ALA A 126 23.26 3.44 12.22
C ALA A 126 22.58 2.26 12.94
N VAL A 127 21.26 2.16 12.75
CA VAL A 127 20.50 0.97 13.10
C VAL A 127 19.97 0.34 11.81
N ARG A 128 20.35 -0.91 11.57
CA ARG A 128 19.87 -1.71 10.44
C ARG A 128 18.58 -2.40 10.82
N VAL A 129 17.57 -2.33 9.94
CA VAL A 129 16.23 -2.89 10.13
C VAL A 129 15.80 -3.68 8.88
N PRO A 130 14.83 -4.61 9.00
CA PRO A 130 14.41 -5.45 7.89
C PRO A 130 13.39 -4.74 6.98
N ASP A 131 13.69 -3.56 6.50
CA ASP A 131 12.97 -2.96 5.38
C ASP A 131 13.34 -3.70 4.08
N ALA A 132 12.64 -3.45 3.00
CA ALA A 132 12.93 -4.03 1.69
C ALA A 132 12.47 -3.08 0.59
N SER A 133 12.93 -3.30 -0.64
CA SER A 133 12.32 -2.69 -1.81
C SER A 133 11.18 -3.54 -2.31
N VAL A 134 10.11 -2.90 -2.80
CA VAL A 134 8.96 -3.57 -3.42
C VAL A 134 8.61 -2.90 -4.74
N ASP A 135 8.36 -3.71 -5.77
CA ASP A 135 7.77 -3.23 -7.03
C ASP A 135 6.25 -3.17 -6.88
N PRO A 136 5.67 -1.96 -6.70
CA PRO A 136 4.23 -1.80 -6.48
C PRO A 136 3.41 -2.09 -7.74
N PHE A 137 3.98 -1.92 -8.94
CA PHE A 137 3.33 -2.23 -10.21
C PHE A 137 3.18 -3.74 -10.38
N HIS A 138 4.27 -4.45 -10.16
CA HIS A 138 4.30 -5.91 -10.25
C HIS A 138 3.42 -6.55 -9.18
N LEU A 139 3.50 -6.09 -7.94
CA LEU A 139 2.66 -6.58 -6.84
C LEU A 139 1.17 -6.39 -7.12
N THR A 140 0.78 -5.21 -7.63
CA THR A 140 -0.63 -4.93 -7.97
C THR A 140 -1.10 -5.80 -9.12
N THR A 141 -0.30 -5.90 -10.20
CA THR A 141 -0.63 -6.71 -11.37
C THR A 141 -0.74 -8.18 -11.02
N ALA A 142 0.15 -8.71 -10.19
CA ALA A 142 0.09 -10.10 -9.72
C ALA A 142 -1.21 -10.39 -8.95
N ASN A 143 -1.65 -9.47 -8.07
CA ASN A 143 -2.94 -9.61 -7.39
C ASN A 143 -4.13 -9.61 -8.36
N VAL A 144 -4.11 -8.75 -9.38
CA VAL A 144 -5.17 -8.70 -10.40
C VAL A 144 -5.21 -9.98 -11.23
N LEU A 145 -4.03 -10.48 -11.65
CA LEU A 145 -3.95 -11.71 -12.43
C LEU A 145 -4.44 -12.92 -11.64
N ASP A 146 -4.06 -13.02 -10.37
CA ASP A 146 -4.51 -14.08 -9.48
C ASP A 146 -6.04 -13.99 -9.23
N ALA A 147 -6.58 -12.77 -9.02
CA ALA A 147 -8.02 -12.57 -8.93
C ALA A 147 -8.76 -13.06 -10.19
N ARG A 148 -8.23 -12.76 -11.39
CA ARG A 148 -8.80 -13.24 -12.67
C ARG A 148 -8.75 -14.75 -12.80
N GLN A 149 -7.66 -15.39 -12.39
CA GLN A 149 -7.55 -16.85 -12.38
C GLN A 149 -8.60 -17.51 -11.49
N HIS A 150 -9.06 -16.78 -10.44
CA HIS A 150 -10.11 -17.21 -9.52
C HIS A 150 -11.50 -16.65 -9.89
N GLY A 151 -11.68 -16.18 -11.14
CA GLY A 151 -12.98 -15.85 -11.69
C GLY A 151 -13.42 -14.37 -11.50
N ALA A 152 -12.53 -13.48 -11.12
CA ALA A 152 -12.84 -12.06 -11.11
C ALA A 152 -12.82 -11.47 -12.53
N ASP A 153 -13.83 -10.65 -12.83
CA ASP A 153 -13.83 -9.77 -14.01
C ASP A 153 -13.09 -8.47 -13.68
N VAL A 154 -12.44 -7.89 -14.70
CA VAL A 154 -11.66 -6.66 -14.56
C VAL A 154 -11.94 -5.73 -15.74
N LEU A 155 -12.28 -4.48 -15.44
CA LEU A 155 -12.51 -3.43 -16.40
C LEU A 155 -11.56 -2.25 -16.10
N THR A 156 -10.55 -2.06 -16.92
CA THR A 156 -9.73 -0.84 -16.96
C THR A 156 -10.36 0.19 -17.89
N TYR A 157 -9.98 1.46 -17.77
CA TYR A 157 -10.52 2.58 -18.54
C TYR A 157 -12.04 2.72 -18.42
N HIS A 158 -12.61 2.30 -17.29
CA HIS A 158 -14.00 2.45 -16.95
C HIS A 158 -14.17 3.30 -15.69
N GLU A 159 -14.80 4.44 -15.83
CA GLU A 159 -15.08 5.36 -14.72
C GLU A 159 -16.44 5.08 -14.12
N VAL A 160 -16.52 4.99 -12.79
CA VAL A 160 -17.81 5.01 -12.08
C VAL A 160 -18.36 6.43 -12.17
N VAL A 161 -19.48 6.62 -12.83
CA VAL A 161 -20.13 7.93 -13.03
C VAL A 161 -21.38 8.12 -12.18
N ALA A 162 -21.99 7.03 -11.70
CA ALA A 162 -23.12 7.09 -10.78
C ALA A 162 -23.23 5.81 -9.95
N MET A 163 -23.88 5.92 -8.79
CA MET A 163 -24.40 4.76 -8.03
C MET A 163 -25.82 4.46 -8.50
N LEU A 164 -26.12 3.17 -8.69
CA LEU A 164 -27.49 2.70 -8.89
C LEU A 164 -28.09 2.46 -7.51
N THR A 165 -29.17 3.17 -7.21
CA THR A 165 -29.81 3.11 -5.89
C THR A 165 -31.30 2.81 -6.02
N SER A 166 -31.79 1.95 -5.13
CA SER A 166 -33.23 1.66 -4.99
C SER A 166 -33.56 1.50 -3.50
N ASN A 167 -34.66 2.11 -3.08
CA ASN A 167 -35.13 2.07 -1.69
C ASN A 167 -34.04 2.41 -0.63
N GLY A 168 -33.17 3.37 -0.94
CA GLY A 168 -32.07 3.78 -0.05
C GLY A 168 -30.89 2.82 0.02
N ARG A 169 -30.84 1.81 -0.85
CA ARG A 169 -29.73 0.84 -0.95
C ARG A 169 -29.00 1.00 -2.28
N ILE A 170 -27.69 0.77 -2.27
CA ILE A 170 -26.89 0.69 -3.49
C ILE A 170 -27.11 -0.71 -4.09
N GLU A 171 -27.48 -0.75 -5.36
CA GLU A 171 -27.72 -1.97 -6.14
C GLU A 171 -26.70 -2.15 -7.28
N GLY A 172 -25.75 -1.24 -7.41
CA GLY A 172 -24.75 -1.30 -8.44
C GLY A 172 -24.14 0.04 -8.79
N VAL A 173 -23.51 0.09 -9.97
CA VAL A 173 -22.84 1.27 -10.49
C VAL A 173 -23.12 1.46 -11.99
N ARG A 174 -23.13 2.71 -12.45
CA ARG A 174 -23.04 3.06 -13.86
C ARG A 174 -21.60 3.39 -14.17
N LEU A 175 -21.10 2.77 -15.23
CA LEU A 175 -19.73 2.88 -15.71
C LEU A 175 -19.71 3.56 -17.07
N ARG A 176 -18.74 4.44 -17.29
CA ARG A 176 -18.46 5.00 -18.61
C ARG A 176 -17.10 4.49 -19.10
N ASN A 177 -17.06 3.92 -20.29
CA ASN A 177 -15.82 3.58 -20.96
C ASN A 177 -15.12 4.87 -21.43
N ASN A 178 -13.91 5.13 -20.97
CA ASN A 178 -13.18 6.36 -21.25
C ASN A 178 -12.61 6.43 -22.68
N HIS A 179 -12.61 5.32 -23.43
CA HIS A 179 -12.19 5.31 -24.83
C HIS A 179 -13.36 5.54 -25.79
N THR A 180 -14.52 4.94 -25.50
CA THR A 180 -15.67 4.98 -26.41
C THR A 180 -16.75 5.98 -25.98
N GLY A 181 -16.77 6.36 -24.70
CA GLY A 181 -17.83 7.15 -24.10
C GLY A 181 -19.10 6.34 -23.78
N GLU A 182 -19.16 5.06 -24.12
CA GLU A 182 -20.30 4.19 -23.85
C GLU A 182 -20.52 4.02 -22.35
N GLU A 183 -21.79 4.06 -21.93
CA GLU A 183 -22.18 3.80 -20.55
C GLU A 183 -22.85 2.43 -20.41
N ILE A 184 -22.49 1.72 -19.37
CA ILE A 184 -23.06 0.41 -19.00
C ILE A 184 -23.44 0.38 -17.52
N GLU A 185 -24.45 -0.38 -17.17
CA GLU A 185 -24.83 -0.61 -15.78
C GLU A 185 -24.36 -1.99 -15.31
N LYS A 186 -23.85 -2.05 -14.09
CA LYS A 186 -23.44 -3.28 -13.42
C LYS A 186 -24.10 -3.36 -12.06
N HIS A 187 -24.92 -4.38 -11.88
CA HIS A 187 -25.61 -4.65 -10.60
C HIS A 187 -24.73 -5.49 -9.68
N ALA A 188 -24.75 -5.18 -8.40
CA ALA A 188 -24.01 -5.88 -7.36
C ALA A 188 -24.70 -5.75 -6.00
N ALA A 189 -24.62 -6.79 -5.18
CA ALA A 189 -25.15 -6.77 -3.82
C ALA A 189 -24.33 -5.87 -2.88
N LEU A 190 -23.04 -5.65 -3.23
CA LEU A 190 -22.12 -4.80 -2.46
C LEU A 190 -21.19 -4.05 -3.41
N VAL A 191 -20.96 -2.77 -3.14
CA VAL A 191 -19.95 -1.95 -3.80
C VAL A 191 -18.88 -1.54 -2.80
N ILE A 192 -17.63 -1.92 -3.07
CA ILE A 192 -16.48 -1.57 -2.24
C ILE A 192 -15.75 -0.39 -2.86
N ASN A 193 -15.66 0.71 -2.12
CA ASN A 193 -14.95 1.90 -2.54
C ASN A 193 -13.46 1.81 -2.19
N ALA A 194 -12.64 1.48 -3.17
CA ALA A 194 -11.18 1.44 -3.09
C ALA A 194 -10.52 2.51 -3.98
N ALA A 195 -11.17 3.68 -4.14
CA ALA A 195 -10.74 4.73 -5.05
C ALA A 195 -9.61 5.64 -4.50
N GLY A 196 -8.94 5.23 -3.41
CA GLY A 196 -7.81 5.97 -2.84
C GLY A 196 -8.17 7.41 -2.50
N ILE A 197 -7.38 8.38 -2.97
CA ILE A 197 -7.60 9.81 -2.71
C ILE A 197 -8.89 10.36 -3.33
N TRP A 198 -9.51 9.67 -4.28
CA TRP A 198 -10.82 9.99 -4.87
C TRP A 198 -11.99 9.27 -4.18
N GLY A 199 -11.72 8.59 -3.05
CA GLY A 199 -12.73 7.83 -2.31
C GLY A 199 -13.90 8.68 -1.85
N HIS A 200 -13.69 9.98 -1.53
CA HIS A 200 -14.76 10.89 -1.16
C HIS A 200 -15.70 11.23 -2.32
N ASP A 201 -15.21 11.30 -3.57
CA ASP A 201 -16.05 11.56 -4.74
C ASP A 201 -17.01 10.38 -4.97
N ILE A 202 -16.49 9.15 -4.86
CA ILE A 202 -17.30 7.93 -4.96
C ILE A 202 -18.34 7.86 -3.81
N ALA A 203 -17.95 8.18 -2.58
CA ALA A 203 -18.86 8.20 -1.44
C ALA A 203 -19.97 9.27 -1.62
N LYS A 204 -19.62 10.43 -2.17
CA LYS A 204 -20.60 11.51 -2.49
C LYS A 204 -21.67 11.05 -3.48
N MET A 205 -21.32 10.21 -4.47
CA MET A 205 -22.31 9.63 -5.41
C MET A 205 -23.32 8.74 -4.68
N ALA A 206 -22.95 8.18 -3.53
CA ALA A 206 -23.81 7.39 -2.64
C ALA A 206 -24.50 8.24 -1.56
N CYS A 207 -24.42 9.58 -1.64
CA CYS A 207 -24.90 10.51 -0.60
C CYS A 207 -24.24 10.28 0.78
N ILE A 208 -23.05 9.67 0.83
CA ILE A 208 -22.27 9.44 2.05
C ILE A 208 -21.20 10.52 2.16
N LYS A 209 -21.19 11.22 3.29
CA LYS A 209 -20.14 12.20 3.60
C LYS A 209 -18.99 11.49 4.34
N ILE A 210 -17.80 11.52 3.75
CA ILE A 210 -16.56 11.16 4.43
C ILE A 210 -15.63 12.38 4.47
N ASN A 211 -14.95 12.59 5.57
CA ASN A 211 -13.95 13.62 5.68
C ASN A 211 -12.60 13.02 5.31
N MET A 212 -11.96 13.57 4.28
CA MET A 212 -10.61 13.20 3.88
C MET A 212 -9.69 14.42 3.98
N PHE A 213 -8.49 14.21 4.47
CA PHE A 213 -7.44 15.22 4.60
C PHE A 213 -6.25 14.81 3.73
N PRO A 214 -6.33 15.00 2.39
CA PRO A 214 -5.26 14.60 1.50
C PRO A 214 -4.01 15.43 1.78
N ALA A 215 -2.88 14.74 1.95
CA ALA A 215 -1.58 15.36 2.05
C ALA A 215 -0.74 14.98 0.83
N LYS A 216 0.09 15.92 0.35
CA LYS A 216 1.04 15.68 -0.72
C LYS A 216 2.43 15.48 -0.11
N GLY A 217 3.03 14.32 -0.34
CA GLY A 217 4.46 14.09 -0.13
C GLY A 217 5.21 14.31 -1.44
N THR A 218 6.42 14.83 -1.36
CA THR A 218 7.40 14.80 -2.47
C THR A 218 8.40 13.70 -2.14
N LEU A 219 8.66 12.85 -3.12
CA LEU A 219 9.58 11.71 -3.03
C LEU A 219 10.76 11.98 -3.96
#